data_b5c650de56a18fd8f849c7105daa6651
#
_entry.id   b5c650de56a18fd8f849c7105daa6651
#
_cell.length_a   1.000
_cell.length_b   1.000
_cell.length_c   1.000
_cell.angle_alpha   90.00
_cell.angle_beta   90.00
_cell.angle_gamma   90.00
#
_symmetry.space_group_name_H-M   'P 1'
#
loop_
_entity.id
_entity.type
_entity.pdbx_description
1 polymer ?
#
loop_
_entity_poly.entity_id
_entity_poly.type
_entity_poly.pdbx_seq_one_letter_code
_entity_poly.pdbx_strand_id
1 'polypeptide(L)'
;MTQDSARSAPVALSPGKMVDGYRIVQKIGSGGFGVVYRAISPTGEEVAIKEYLPGALARRAARSDRIVAAPEKQALYRTGMRCFLEEGRALAQISHPSVVHVLNFLHANDTVYLVMNYLEGASLQQFIMTAVSLNQPKVFRESTIRSLFDEILRGLRVVHQHTLLHLDIKPANIFITEDDRAVLIDFGAARNVLHNDGTYLQPMVTPGFSGPEMRQKGKPIGPWTDIYAIGACIFSCMKGHPPPDVARGEGESQLSQYMLQLRTNYSENLVDIVRRCMAQDPQNRPHSVYAVQKMLAPIELLDQEVEYSPSDLEVRNPWSGRIKALSKLIAS
;
A
#
# COMPACT_ATOMS: atom_id res chain seq x y z
N MET A 1 27.39 5.94 25.90
CA MET A 1 27.76 6.50 24.56
C MET A 1 27.17 5.57 23.52
N THR A 2 25.91 5.75 23.18
CA THR A 2 25.21 5.01 22.13
C THR A 2 25.35 5.80 20.84
N GLN A 3 26.19 5.31 19.92
CA GLN A 3 26.31 5.84 18.57
C GLN A 3 25.01 5.50 17.82
N ASP A 4 24.18 6.51 17.63
CA ASP A 4 23.06 6.53 16.71
C ASP A 4 23.64 6.51 15.28
N SER A 5 23.78 5.30 14.71
CA SER A 5 24.23 5.15 13.33
C SER A 5 23.09 5.63 12.41
N ALA A 6 23.20 6.87 11.98
CA ALA A 6 22.36 7.43 10.92
C ALA A 6 22.29 6.43 9.76
N ARG A 7 21.13 5.80 9.56
CA ARG A 7 20.84 4.93 8.43
C ARG A 7 20.87 5.78 7.16
N SER A 8 22.01 5.82 6.48
CA SER A 8 22.09 6.48 5.17
C SER A 8 21.10 5.80 4.21
N ALA A 9 20.28 6.60 3.53
CA ALA A 9 19.34 6.10 2.54
C ALA A 9 20.11 5.28 1.47
N PRO A 10 19.50 4.18 0.94
CA PRO A 10 20.16 3.37 -0.08
C PRO A 10 20.52 4.22 -1.30
N VAL A 11 21.75 4.08 -1.78
CA VAL A 11 22.23 4.80 -2.97
C VAL A 11 21.51 4.24 -4.19
N ALA A 12 20.69 5.08 -4.81
CA ALA A 12 19.91 4.72 -6.01
C ALA A 12 20.82 4.64 -7.24
N LEU A 13 20.37 3.91 -8.27
CA LEU A 13 20.95 3.98 -9.61
C LEU A 13 20.77 5.38 -10.19
N SER A 14 21.79 5.88 -10.87
CA SER A 14 21.75 7.18 -11.53
C SER A 14 20.91 7.12 -12.82
N PRO A 15 20.26 8.24 -13.22
CA PRO A 15 19.63 8.35 -14.53
C PRO A 15 20.57 7.92 -15.65
N GLY A 16 20.01 7.27 -16.68
CA GLY A 16 20.73 6.74 -17.84
C GLY A 16 21.35 5.35 -17.65
N LYS A 17 21.39 4.81 -16.43
CA LYS A 17 21.87 3.44 -16.18
C LYS A 17 20.94 2.41 -16.82
N MET A 18 21.57 1.33 -17.33
CA MET A 18 20.86 0.20 -17.92
C MET A 18 20.79 -0.98 -16.97
N VAL A 19 19.61 -1.58 -16.84
CA VAL A 19 19.37 -2.83 -16.12
C VAL A 19 18.65 -3.78 -17.06
N ASP A 20 19.37 -4.75 -17.60
CA ASP A 20 18.83 -5.77 -18.50
C ASP A 20 17.96 -5.19 -19.65
N GLY A 21 18.48 -4.17 -20.33
CA GLY A 21 17.80 -3.49 -21.43
C GLY A 21 16.82 -2.36 -21.01
N TYR A 22 16.51 -2.22 -19.75
CA TYR A 22 15.68 -1.12 -19.22
C TYR A 22 16.55 0.08 -18.84
N ARG A 23 16.21 1.27 -19.33
CA ARG A 23 16.94 2.50 -19.06
C ARG A 23 16.30 3.27 -17.89
N ILE A 24 17.03 3.40 -16.78
CA ILE A 24 16.60 4.17 -15.63
C ILE A 24 16.45 5.66 -16.01
N VAL A 25 15.29 6.23 -15.74
CA VAL A 25 15.01 7.66 -15.97
C VAL A 25 15.22 8.45 -14.69
N GLN A 26 14.57 8.03 -13.59
CA GLN A 26 14.69 8.70 -12.30
C GLN A 26 14.25 7.77 -11.16
N LYS A 27 14.70 8.08 -9.96
CA LYS A 27 14.15 7.50 -8.73
C LYS A 27 12.79 8.14 -8.43
N ILE A 28 11.76 7.32 -8.21
CA ILE A 28 10.40 7.78 -7.86
C ILE A 28 9.98 7.40 -6.44
N GLY A 29 10.68 6.46 -5.79
CA GLY A 29 10.39 6.06 -4.43
C GLY A 29 11.55 5.33 -3.76
N SER A 30 11.50 5.24 -2.44
CA SER A 30 12.38 4.36 -1.65
C SER A 30 11.71 3.98 -0.34
N GLY A 31 11.96 2.76 0.11
CA GLY A 31 11.44 2.23 1.37
C GLY A 31 12.43 1.29 2.05
N GLY A 32 12.01 0.61 3.10
CA GLY A 32 12.85 -0.31 3.87
C GLY A 32 13.36 -1.51 3.07
N PHE A 33 12.68 -1.88 1.99
CA PHE A 33 13.01 -3.05 1.17
C PHE A 33 13.68 -2.71 -0.16
N GLY A 34 13.72 -1.43 -0.56
CA GLY A 34 14.35 -1.09 -1.82
C GLY A 34 14.06 0.29 -2.37
N VAL A 35 14.35 0.43 -3.65
CA VAL A 35 14.22 1.67 -4.40
C VAL A 35 13.32 1.43 -5.59
N VAL A 36 12.44 2.38 -5.91
CA VAL A 36 11.58 2.35 -7.09
C VAL A 36 12.04 3.41 -8.08
N TYR A 37 12.12 3.01 -9.35
CA TYR A 37 12.54 3.85 -10.46
C TYR A 37 11.45 3.94 -11.52
N ARG A 38 11.33 5.11 -12.17
CA ARG A 38 10.76 5.21 -13.50
C ARG A 38 11.84 4.82 -14.50
N ALA A 39 11.50 3.97 -15.46
CA ALA A 39 12.42 3.49 -16.48
C ALA A 39 11.71 3.38 -17.84
N ILE A 40 12.51 3.25 -18.90
CA ILE A 40 12.03 2.96 -20.26
C ILE A 40 12.42 1.52 -20.60
N SER A 41 11.43 0.74 -21.04
CA SER A 41 11.62 -0.63 -21.48
C SER A 41 12.41 -0.71 -22.80
N PRO A 42 12.89 -1.90 -23.21
CA PRO A 42 13.50 -2.11 -24.52
C PRO A 42 12.57 -1.76 -25.70
N THR A 43 11.24 -1.81 -25.49
CA THR A 43 10.22 -1.44 -26.49
C THR A 43 9.87 0.05 -26.49
N GLY A 44 10.46 0.84 -25.58
CA GLY A 44 10.22 2.29 -25.47
C GLY A 44 9.08 2.68 -24.53
N GLU A 45 8.46 1.73 -23.86
CA GLU A 45 7.35 1.97 -22.91
C GLU A 45 7.86 2.41 -21.55
N GLU A 46 7.08 3.26 -20.87
CA GLU A 46 7.36 3.63 -19.48
C GLU A 46 6.95 2.51 -18.51
N VAL A 47 7.86 2.20 -17.59
CA VAL A 47 7.66 1.17 -16.57
C VAL A 47 8.13 1.68 -15.19
N ALA A 48 7.59 1.11 -14.14
CA ALA A 48 8.13 1.23 -12.79
C ALA A 48 9.00 0.00 -12.48
N ILE A 49 10.20 0.22 -11.94
CA ILE A 49 11.12 -0.87 -11.56
C ILE A 49 11.42 -0.77 -10.09
N LYS A 50 11.05 -1.79 -9.32
CA LYS A 50 11.37 -1.92 -7.90
C LYS A 50 12.60 -2.79 -7.73
N GLU A 51 13.67 -2.22 -7.20
CA GLU A 51 14.93 -2.90 -6.87
C GLU A 51 14.88 -3.43 -5.45
N TYR A 52 15.23 -4.70 -5.23
CA TYR A 52 15.43 -5.22 -3.88
C TYR A 52 16.74 -4.71 -3.30
N LEU A 53 16.68 -3.73 -2.41
CA LEU A 53 17.82 -3.11 -1.74
C LEU A 53 17.46 -2.77 -0.29
N PRO A 54 17.36 -3.78 0.59
CA PRO A 54 17.06 -3.56 2.01
C PRO A 54 18.26 -2.93 2.71
N GLY A 55 18.19 -1.63 3.02
CA GLY A 55 19.28 -0.86 3.60
C GLY A 55 19.79 -1.38 4.95
N ALA A 56 18.98 -2.19 5.66
CA ALA A 56 19.40 -2.88 6.88
C ALA A 56 20.33 -4.07 6.62
N LEU A 57 20.32 -4.65 5.41
CA LEU A 57 21.05 -5.88 5.06
C LEU A 57 22.16 -5.67 4.03
N ALA A 58 21.94 -4.75 3.08
CA ALA A 58 22.82 -4.58 1.94
C ALA A 58 22.92 -3.11 1.51
N ARG A 59 23.96 -2.82 0.74
CA ARG A 59 24.24 -1.50 0.19
C ARG A 59 24.80 -1.63 -1.23
N ARG A 60 24.69 -0.59 -2.03
CA ARG A 60 25.38 -0.52 -3.31
C ARG A 60 26.88 -0.35 -3.09
N ALA A 61 27.70 -1.09 -3.81
CA ALA A 61 29.15 -1.01 -3.73
C ALA A 61 29.64 0.35 -4.28
N ALA A 62 30.70 0.88 -3.69
CA ALA A 62 31.29 2.10 -4.19
C ALA A 62 31.79 1.90 -5.63
N ARG A 63 31.50 2.84 -6.52
CA ARG A 63 31.89 2.84 -7.94
C ARG A 63 31.37 1.65 -8.76
N SER A 64 30.32 0.98 -8.30
CA SER A 64 29.69 -0.14 -9.00
C SER A 64 28.17 -0.11 -8.77
N ASP A 65 27.43 -0.68 -9.73
CA ASP A 65 25.97 -0.83 -9.58
C ASP A 65 25.59 -2.09 -8.76
N ARG A 66 26.57 -2.94 -8.41
CA ARG A 66 26.36 -4.19 -7.65
C ARG A 66 25.95 -3.94 -6.21
N ILE A 67 25.10 -4.81 -5.71
CA ILE A 67 24.66 -4.81 -4.31
C ILE A 67 25.54 -5.78 -3.51
N VAL A 68 25.99 -5.32 -2.35
CA VAL A 68 26.85 -6.10 -1.44
C VAL A 68 26.20 -6.14 -0.07
N ALA A 69 25.99 -7.33 0.44
CA ALA A 69 25.61 -7.60 1.83
C ALA A 69 26.87 -7.89 2.66
N ALA A 70 26.90 -7.49 3.93
CA ALA A 70 27.94 -7.89 4.85
C ALA A 70 27.94 -9.42 5.03
N PRO A 71 29.09 -10.08 5.23
CA PRO A 71 29.17 -11.55 5.30
C PRO A 71 28.16 -12.17 6.26
N GLU A 72 28.00 -11.59 7.44
CA GLU A 72 27.05 -12.05 8.49
C GLU A 72 25.57 -11.86 8.11
N LYS A 73 25.27 -11.00 7.12
CA LYS A 73 23.90 -10.72 6.64
C LYS A 73 23.60 -11.39 5.31
N GLN A 74 24.59 -12.04 4.69
CA GLN A 74 24.45 -12.55 3.32
C GLN A 74 23.38 -13.64 3.19
N ALA A 75 23.27 -14.54 4.15
CA ALA A 75 22.24 -15.57 4.16
C ALA A 75 20.82 -14.95 4.23
N LEU A 76 20.65 -13.98 5.13
CA LEU A 76 19.37 -13.26 5.29
C LEU A 76 19.02 -12.43 4.07
N TYR A 77 20.02 -11.79 3.43
CA TYR A 77 19.84 -11.06 2.17
C TYR A 77 19.35 -11.98 1.05
N ARG A 78 19.98 -13.15 0.87
CA ARG A 78 19.56 -14.14 -0.15
C ARG A 78 18.14 -14.68 0.11
N THR A 79 17.82 -14.96 1.36
CA THR A 79 16.47 -15.39 1.74
C THR A 79 15.44 -14.30 1.40
N GLY A 80 15.70 -13.05 1.78
CA GLY A 80 14.80 -11.94 1.48
C GLY A 80 14.65 -11.68 -0.04
N MET A 81 15.73 -11.84 -0.81
CA MET A 81 15.69 -11.74 -2.27
C MET A 81 14.80 -12.83 -2.90
N ARG A 82 14.89 -14.06 -2.38
CA ARG A 82 14.01 -15.17 -2.82
C ARG A 82 12.55 -14.87 -2.47
N CYS A 83 12.26 -14.44 -1.25
CA CYS A 83 10.91 -14.06 -0.84
C CYS A 83 10.34 -12.94 -1.73
N PHE A 84 11.14 -11.92 -2.06
CA PHE A 84 10.75 -10.84 -2.96
C PHE A 84 10.38 -11.33 -4.37
N LEU A 85 11.12 -12.31 -4.91
CA LEU A 85 10.80 -12.92 -6.20
C LEU A 85 9.54 -13.79 -6.14
N GLU A 86 9.38 -14.59 -5.09
CA GLU A 86 8.21 -15.46 -4.91
C GLU A 86 6.93 -14.64 -4.78
N GLU A 87 6.98 -13.57 -4.01
CA GLU A 87 5.90 -12.60 -3.86
C GLU A 87 5.55 -11.94 -5.20
N GLY A 88 6.55 -11.42 -5.90
CA GLY A 88 6.34 -10.83 -7.22
C GLY A 88 5.73 -11.82 -8.21
N ARG A 89 6.14 -13.10 -8.20
CA ARG A 89 5.56 -14.15 -9.04
C ARG A 89 4.09 -14.42 -8.72
N ALA A 90 3.74 -14.43 -7.45
CA ALA A 90 2.35 -14.60 -7.04
C ALA A 90 1.51 -13.39 -7.45
N LEU A 91 2.05 -12.17 -7.30
CA LEU A 91 1.40 -10.94 -7.75
C LEU A 91 1.23 -10.88 -9.26
N ALA A 92 2.17 -11.42 -10.05
CA ALA A 92 2.08 -11.48 -11.51
C ALA A 92 0.91 -12.33 -12.03
N GLN A 93 0.35 -13.22 -11.21
CA GLN A 93 -0.84 -14.01 -11.54
C GLN A 93 -2.14 -13.23 -11.35
N ILE A 94 -2.08 -12.06 -10.73
CA ILE A 94 -3.25 -11.22 -10.44
C ILE A 94 -3.41 -10.19 -11.56
N SER A 95 -4.54 -10.26 -12.25
CA SER A 95 -4.97 -9.24 -13.21
C SER A 95 -6.22 -8.56 -12.69
N HIS A 96 -6.08 -7.36 -12.15
CA HIS A 96 -7.20 -6.53 -11.65
C HIS A 96 -6.84 -5.05 -11.77
N PRO A 97 -7.78 -4.17 -12.22
CA PRO A 97 -7.49 -2.75 -12.43
C PRO A 97 -7.04 -2.01 -11.16
N SER A 98 -7.46 -2.47 -9.98
CA SER A 98 -7.08 -1.88 -8.68
C SER A 98 -5.88 -2.56 -8.01
N VAL A 99 -5.10 -3.36 -8.74
CA VAL A 99 -3.86 -3.98 -8.26
C VAL A 99 -2.76 -3.69 -9.28
N VAL A 100 -1.60 -3.24 -8.83
CA VAL A 100 -0.47 -2.99 -9.72
C VAL A 100 -0.09 -4.27 -10.46
N HIS A 101 0.05 -4.18 -11.78
CA HIS A 101 0.37 -5.33 -12.61
C HIS A 101 1.88 -5.50 -12.78
N VAL A 102 2.38 -6.71 -12.54
CA VAL A 102 3.77 -7.10 -12.72
C VAL A 102 3.98 -7.56 -14.14
N LEU A 103 4.95 -6.96 -14.83
CA LEU A 103 5.27 -7.20 -16.23
C LEU A 103 6.43 -8.18 -16.39
N ASN A 104 7.47 -8.06 -15.56
CA ASN A 104 8.70 -8.82 -15.72
C ASN A 104 9.51 -8.88 -14.42
N PHE A 105 10.50 -9.78 -14.40
CA PHE A 105 11.48 -9.94 -13.33
C PHE A 105 12.88 -9.90 -13.94
N LEU A 106 13.80 -9.18 -13.32
CA LEU A 106 15.18 -9.10 -13.78
C LEU A 106 16.12 -9.53 -12.65
N HIS A 107 17.20 -10.17 -13.02
CA HIS A 107 18.31 -10.48 -12.11
C HIS A 107 19.57 -9.80 -12.63
N ALA A 108 20.02 -8.74 -11.94
CA ALA A 108 21.20 -7.98 -12.29
C ALA A 108 21.82 -7.38 -11.02
N ASN A 109 23.07 -6.92 -11.09
CA ASN A 109 23.75 -6.20 -10.02
C ASN A 109 23.75 -6.92 -8.65
N ASP A 110 23.77 -8.26 -8.64
CA ASP A 110 23.65 -9.14 -7.46
C ASP A 110 22.36 -8.91 -6.65
N THR A 111 21.30 -8.45 -7.31
CA THR A 111 19.98 -8.28 -6.76
C THR A 111 18.91 -8.63 -7.79
N VAL A 112 17.66 -8.45 -7.43
CA VAL A 112 16.49 -8.68 -8.26
C VAL A 112 15.65 -7.42 -8.39
N TYR A 113 14.99 -7.33 -9.54
CA TYR A 113 14.12 -6.20 -9.87
C TYR A 113 12.76 -6.72 -10.29
N LEU A 114 11.73 -6.01 -9.89
CA LEU A 114 10.34 -6.24 -10.28
C LEU A 114 9.94 -5.12 -11.24
N VAL A 115 9.57 -5.47 -12.48
CA VAL A 115 9.08 -4.51 -13.47
C VAL A 115 7.56 -4.49 -13.43
N MET A 116 6.98 -3.32 -13.33
CA MET A 116 5.53 -3.11 -13.18
C MET A 116 5.06 -2.01 -14.12
N ASN A 117 3.75 -1.94 -14.35
CA ASN A 117 3.15 -0.79 -15.02
C ASN A 117 3.55 0.50 -14.31
N TYR A 118 3.99 1.50 -15.08
CA TYR A 118 4.12 2.86 -14.57
C TYR A 118 2.73 3.49 -14.51
N LEU A 119 2.41 4.11 -13.38
CA LEU A 119 1.14 4.79 -13.16
C LEU A 119 1.39 6.30 -13.04
N GLU A 120 0.65 7.08 -13.80
CA GLU A 120 0.60 8.54 -13.66
C GLU A 120 -0.49 8.92 -12.66
N GLY A 121 -0.17 9.84 -11.74
CA GLY A 121 -1.09 10.24 -10.68
C GLY A 121 -0.37 10.55 -9.36
N ALA A 122 -1.07 10.32 -8.25
CA ALA A 122 -0.51 10.59 -6.92
C ALA A 122 -1.02 9.58 -5.88
N SER A 123 -0.28 9.42 -4.78
CA SER A 123 -0.71 8.59 -3.67
C SER A 123 -1.86 9.24 -2.89
N LEU A 124 -2.72 8.44 -2.28
CA LEU A 124 -3.76 8.91 -1.36
C LEU A 124 -3.17 9.73 -0.20
N GLN A 125 -1.93 9.43 0.21
CA GLN A 125 -1.21 10.22 1.20
C GLN A 125 -1.00 11.66 0.74
N GLN A 126 -0.60 11.88 -0.51
CA GLN A 126 -0.42 13.22 -1.08
C GLN A 126 -1.76 13.97 -1.15
N PHE A 127 -2.85 13.29 -1.53
CA PHE A 127 -4.19 13.89 -1.53
C PHE A 127 -4.63 14.32 -0.13
N ILE A 128 -4.43 13.46 0.89
CA ILE A 128 -4.75 13.79 2.29
C ILE A 128 -3.94 15.02 2.74
N MET A 129 -2.64 15.03 2.50
CA MET A 129 -1.77 16.16 2.90
C MET A 129 -2.19 17.47 2.23
N THR A 130 -2.52 17.43 0.94
CA THR A 130 -2.99 18.62 0.21
C THR A 130 -4.34 19.11 0.75
N ALA A 131 -5.29 18.22 1.00
CA ALA A 131 -6.58 18.60 1.56
C ALA A 131 -6.45 19.23 2.95
N VAL A 132 -5.55 18.72 3.78
CA VAL A 132 -5.24 19.29 5.11
C VAL A 132 -4.60 20.67 4.96
N SER A 133 -3.65 20.85 4.05
CA SER A 133 -2.96 22.16 3.82
C SER A 133 -3.92 23.25 3.35
N LEU A 134 -5.02 22.87 2.70
CA LEU A 134 -6.07 23.80 2.24
C LEU A 134 -7.11 24.13 3.32
N ASN A 135 -6.92 23.68 4.57
CA ASN A 135 -7.83 23.90 5.71
C ASN A 135 -9.30 23.54 5.39
N GLN A 136 -9.54 22.50 4.62
CA GLN A 136 -10.89 22.07 4.28
C GLN A 136 -11.61 21.50 5.51
N PRO A 137 -12.89 21.85 5.76
CA PRO A 137 -13.62 21.39 6.95
C PRO A 137 -13.86 19.87 6.94
N LYS A 138 -13.84 19.25 5.76
CA LYS A 138 -13.82 17.79 5.57
C LYS A 138 -12.69 17.46 4.62
N VAL A 139 -11.81 16.55 5.02
CA VAL A 139 -10.71 16.09 4.16
C VAL A 139 -11.27 15.45 2.89
N PHE A 140 -12.22 14.51 3.04
CA PHE A 140 -12.93 13.90 1.92
C PHE A 140 -14.44 13.81 2.20
N ARG A 141 -15.26 13.86 1.14
CA ARG A 141 -16.70 13.56 1.24
C ARG A 141 -16.88 12.06 1.48
N GLU A 142 -17.91 11.70 2.22
CA GLU A 142 -18.22 10.30 2.51
C GLU A 142 -18.43 9.47 1.23
N SER A 143 -19.16 9.99 0.25
CA SER A 143 -19.35 9.31 -1.05
C SER A 143 -18.04 9.00 -1.75
N THR A 144 -17.07 9.92 -1.68
CA THR A 144 -15.73 9.74 -2.23
C THR A 144 -14.97 8.62 -1.51
N ILE A 145 -15.04 8.60 -0.17
CA ILE A 145 -14.42 7.54 0.64
C ILE A 145 -15.02 6.19 0.28
N ARG A 146 -16.35 6.08 0.22
CA ARG A 146 -17.04 4.84 -0.10
C ARG A 146 -16.68 4.30 -1.49
N SER A 147 -16.70 5.15 -2.51
CA SER A 147 -16.33 4.76 -3.88
C SER A 147 -14.87 4.31 -3.97
N LEU A 148 -13.94 5.07 -3.39
CA LEU A 148 -12.52 4.75 -3.37
C LEU A 148 -12.27 3.38 -2.74
N PHE A 149 -12.83 3.16 -1.55
CA PHE A 149 -12.56 1.92 -0.82
C PHE A 149 -13.35 0.74 -1.35
N ASP A 150 -14.50 0.92 -2.01
CA ASP A 150 -15.15 -0.16 -2.75
C ASP A 150 -14.23 -0.68 -3.88
N GLU A 151 -13.63 0.23 -4.64
CA GLU A 151 -12.69 -0.12 -5.72
C GLU A 151 -11.45 -0.85 -5.18
N ILE A 152 -10.82 -0.34 -4.13
CA ILE A 152 -9.67 -0.97 -3.46
C ILE A 152 -10.02 -2.35 -2.90
N LEU A 153 -11.19 -2.50 -2.28
CA LEU A 153 -11.63 -3.76 -1.71
C LEU A 153 -11.91 -4.83 -2.78
N ARG A 154 -12.36 -4.44 -3.98
CA ARG A 154 -12.47 -5.37 -5.13
C ARG A 154 -11.10 -5.94 -5.48
N GLY A 155 -10.08 -5.11 -5.62
CA GLY A 155 -8.71 -5.54 -5.86
C GLY A 155 -8.15 -6.42 -4.74
N LEU A 156 -8.31 -5.98 -3.50
CA LEU A 156 -7.83 -6.72 -2.33
C LEU A 156 -8.51 -8.09 -2.17
N ARG A 157 -9.80 -8.20 -2.55
CA ARG A 157 -10.50 -9.49 -2.59
C ARG A 157 -9.83 -10.47 -3.55
N VAL A 158 -9.43 -10.02 -4.74
CA VAL A 158 -8.72 -10.88 -5.69
C VAL A 158 -7.35 -11.27 -5.14
N VAL A 159 -6.62 -10.36 -4.49
CA VAL A 159 -5.36 -10.67 -3.80
C VAL A 159 -5.56 -11.80 -2.77
N HIS A 160 -6.57 -11.69 -1.91
CA HIS A 160 -6.87 -12.71 -0.89
C HIS A 160 -7.32 -14.04 -1.49
N GLN A 161 -8.02 -14.04 -2.64
CA GLN A 161 -8.38 -15.26 -3.38
C GLN A 161 -7.15 -16.03 -3.88
N HIS A 162 -6.04 -15.32 -4.17
CA HIS A 162 -4.75 -15.90 -4.52
C HIS A 162 -3.89 -16.24 -3.28
N THR A 163 -4.52 -16.30 -2.09
CA THR A 163 -3.85 -16.59 -0.81
C THR A 163 -2.71 -15.65 -0.45
N LEU A 164 -2.72 -14.45 -1.02
CA LEU A 164 -1.78 -13.37 -0.70
C LEU A 164 -2.39 -12.40 0.31
N LEU A 165 -1.54 -11.81 1.14
CA LEU A 165 -1.86 -10.68 2.00
C LEU A 165 -0.97 -9.50 1.62
N HIS A 166 -1.52 -8.29 1.67
CA HIS A 166 -0.75 -7.07 1.35
C HIS A 166 0.20 -6.67 2.49
N LEU A 167 -0.27 -6.66 3.73
CA LEU A 167 0.43 -6.41 4.99
C LEU A 167 1.09 -5.02 5.17
N ASP A 168 1.00 -4.13 4.18
CA ASP A 168 1.47 -2.75 4.27
C ASP A 168 0.49 -1.77 3.60
N ILE A 169 -0.83 -2.00 3.78
CA ILE A 169 -1.85 -1.07 3.30
C ILE A 169 -1.77 0.22 4.13
N LYS A 170 -1.52 1.33 3.43
CA LYS A 170 -1.48 2.69 3.99
C LYS A 170 -1.73 3.70 2.87
N PRO A 171 -2.10 4.94 3.15
CA PRO A 171 -2.38 5.92 2.11
C PRO A 171 -1.25 6.14 1.10
N ALA A 172 0.01 5.93 1.49
CA ALA A 172 1.16 5.99 0.58
C ALA A 172 1.18 4.87 -0.46
N ASN A 173 0.53 3.73 -0.17
CA ASN A 173 0.48 2.53 -1.01
C ASN A 173 -0.87 2.36 -1.73
N ILE A 174 -1.75 3.35 -1.63
CA ILE A 174 -2.96 3.50 -2.46
C ILE A 174 -2.70 4.63 -3.44
N PHE A 175 -2.65 4.32 -4.73
CA PHE A 175 -2.34 5.27 -5.79
C PHE A 175 -3.59 5.63 -6.56
N ILE A 176 -3.82 6.91 -6.78
CA ILE A 176 -4.93 7.42 -7.57
C ILE A 176 -4.35 7.86 -8.91
N THR A 177 -4.77 7.19 -9.97
CA THR A 177 -4.29 7.46 -11.32
C THR A 177 -4.96 8.70 -11.92
N GLU A 178 -4.40 9.26 -13.00
CA GLU A 178 -4.98 10.44 -13.68
C GLU A 178 -6.37 10.18 -14.29
N ASP A 179 -6.70 8.92 -14.58
CA ASP A 179 -8.02 8.45 -15.00
C ASP A 179 -8.91 8.04 -13.81
N ASP A 180 -8.56 8.56 -12.62
CA ASP A 180 -9.34 8.47 -11.38
C ASP A 180 -9.54 7.04 -10.82
N ARG A 181 -8.72 6.08 -11.18
CA ARG A 181 -8.75 4.73 -10.60
C ARG A 181 -7.89 4.62 -9.35
N ALA A 182 -8.37 3.86 -8.40
CA ALA A 182 -7.60 3.54 -7.20
C ALA A 182 -6.85 2.21 -7.36
N VAL A 183 -5.54 2.21 -7.14
CA VAL A 183 -4.66 1.06 -7.36
C VAL A 183 -3.82 0.78 -6.11
N LEU A 184 -3.86 -0.46 -5.62
CA LEU A 184 -2.94 -0.94 -4.60
C LEU A 184 -1.56 -1.13 -5.22
N ILE A 185 -0.58 -0.50 -4.65
CA ILE A 185 0.83 -0.58 -5.05
C ILE A 185 1.68 -1.08 -3.88
N ASP A 186 2.91 -1.46 -4.16
CA ASP A 186 3.93 -1.78 -3.16
C ASP A 186 3.57 -2.95 -2.21
N PHE A 187 3.52 -4.13 -2.79
CA PHE A 187 3.33 -5.40 -2.06
C PHE A 187 4.62 -5.89 -1.37
N GLY A 188 5.58 -5.03 -1.06
CA GLY A 188 6.89 -5.40 -0.51
C GLY A 188 6.89 -6.02 0.89
N ALA A 189 5.74 -6.14 1.50
CA ALA A 189 5.53 -6.90 2.73
C ALA A 189 4.55 -8.07 2.53
N ALA A 190 4.02 -8.26 1.30
CA ALA A 190 3.09 -9.33 1.01
C ALA A 190 3.72 -10.69 1.34
N ARG A 191 2.95 -11.57 1.90
CA ARG A 191 3.38 -12.93 2.26
C ARG A 191 2.38 -13.94 1.74
N ASN A 192 2.93 -14.99 1.16
CA ASN A 192 2.14 -16.18 0.96
C ASN A 192 1.89 -16.84 2.33
N VAL A 193 0.63 -16.93 2.73
CA VAL A 193 0.18 -17.50 4.02
C VAL A 193 0.60 -18.96 4.19
N LEU A 194 0.96 -19.62 3.09
CA LEU A 194 1.26 -21.05 3.05
C LEU A 194 2.74 -21.40 3.36
N HIS A 195 3.65 -20.41 3.45
CA HIS A 195 5.06 -20.69 3.72
C HIS A 195 5.37 -20.54 5.22
N ASN A 196 5.20 -21.65 5.93
CA ASN A 196 5.38 -21.76 7.39
C ASN A 196 6.75 -22.37 7.73
N ASP A 197 7.82 -22.02 7.04
CA ASP A 197 9.17 -22.59 7.22
C ASP A 197 10.03 -21.92 8.31
N GLY A 198 9.42 -21.06 9.14
CA GLY A 198 10.09 -20.48 10.32
C GLY A 198 11.14 -19.41 10.03
N THR A 199 11.46 -19.11 8.79
CA THR A 199 12.41 -18.06 8.39
C THR A 199 11.70 -16.71 8.24
N TYR A 200 11.39 -16.07 9.35
CA TYR A 200 10.66 -14.79 9.37
C TYR A 200 11.61 -13.59 9.27
N LEU A 201 11.58 -12.92 8.12
CA LEU A 201 11.78 -11.47 8.13
C LEU A 201 10.54 -10.89 8.84
N GLN A 202 10.72 -10.26 9.99
CA GLN A 202 9.58 -9.66 10.70
C GLN A 202 8.90 -8.64 9.77
N PRO A 203 7.54 -8.67 9.68
CA PRO A 203 6.82 -7.69 8.89
C PRO A 203 7.19 -6.29 9.40
N MET A 204 7.44 -5.38 8.47
CA MET A 204 7.59 -3.97 8.84
C MET A 204 6.26 -3.47 9.38
N VAL A 205 6.29 -2.94 10.58
CA VAL A 205 5.11 -2.36 11.23
C VAL A 205 5.04 -0.87 10.91
N THR A 206 3.96 -0.44 10.28
CA THR A 206 3.66 0.98 10.06
C THR A 206 2.77 1.47 11.21
N PRO A 207 3.24 2.39 12.09
CA PRO A 207 2.47 2.89 13.21
C PRO A 207 1.10 3.43 12.78
N GLY A 208 0.04 3.04 13.49
CA GLY A 208 -1.34 3.41 13.20
C GLY A 208 -2.02 2.57 12.12
N PHE A 209 -1.29 1.97 11.16
CA PHE A 209 -1.85 1.19 10.05
C PHE A 209 -1.72 -0.32 10.23
N SER A 210 -0.72 -0.79 10.94
CA SER A 210 -0.53 -2.22 11.18
C SER A 210 -1.36 -2.72 12.36
N GLY A 211 -2.09 -3.81 12.16
CA GLY A 211 -2.86 -4.45 13.22
C GLY A 211 -1.99 -4.87 14.41
N PRO A 212 -2.53 -4.83 15.65
CA PRO A 212 -1.78 -5.15 16.86
C PRO A 212 -1.11 -6.53 16.84
N GLU A 213 -1.72 -7.51 16.16
CA GLU A 213 -1.19 -8.87 15.99
C GLU A 213 0.16 -8.91 15.26
N MET A 214 0.44 -7.95 14.37
CA MET A 214 1.71 -7.89 13.63
C MET A 214 2.92 -7.63 14.52
N ARG A 215 2.69 -7.10 15.73
CA ARG A 215 3.74 -6.83 16.74
C ARG A 215 3.91 -7.97 17.74
N GLN A 216 3.00 -8.92 17.74
CA GLN A 216 2.97 -10.00 18.72
C GLN A 216 3.52 -11.28 18.09
N LYS A 217 4.70 -11.73 18.57
CA LYS A 217 5.32 -12.95 18.07
C LYS A 217 4.39 -14.16 18.28
N GLY A 218 4.17 -14.94 17.22
CA GLY A 218 3.33 -16.13 17.27
C GLY A 218 1.82 -15.88 17.12
N LYS A 219 1.39 -14.64 16.97
CA LYS A 219 -0.02 -14.37 16.62
C LYS A 219 -0.26 -14.61 15.14
N PRO A 220 -1.38 -15.24 14.77
CA PRO A 220 -1.70 -15.49 13.38
C PRO A 220 -1.96 -14.18 12.63
N ILE A 221 -1.44 -14.09 11.42
CA ILE A 221 -1.66 -13.01 10.46
C ILE A 221 -2.59 -13.55 9.37
N GLY A 222 -3.55 -12.75 8.92
CA GLY A 222 -4.53 -13.19 7.94
C GLY A 222 -5.24 -12.00 7.26
N PRO A 223 -6.31 -12.26 6.50
CA PRO A 223 -7.10 -11.21 5.84
C PRO A 223 -7.57 -10.08 6.77
N TRP A 224 -7.83 -10.40 8.03
CA TRP A 224 -8.20 -9.44 9.07
C TRP A 224 -7.12 -8.39 9.35
N THR A 225 -5.85 -8.70 9.05
CA THR A 225 -4.73 -7.75 9.20
C THR A 225 -4.82 -6.64 8.16
N ASP A 226 -5.11 -6.99 6.90
CA ASP A 226 -5.36 -6.00 5.85
C ASP A 226 -6.65 -5.22 6.10
N ILE A 227 -7.68 -5.85 6.67
CA ILE A 227 -8.94 -5.19 7.04
C ILE A 227 -8.70 -4.09 8.09
N TYR A 228 -7.83 -4.34 9.09
CA TYR A 228 -7.43 -3.29 10.04
C TYR A 228 -6.81 -2.10 9.31
N ALA A 229 -5.88 -2.36 8.40
CA ALA A 229 -5.20 -1.31 7.63
C ALA A 229 -6.15 -0.52 6.71
N ILE A 230 -7.16 -1.17 6.12
CA ILE A 230 -8.26 -0.50 5.38
C ILE A 230 -9.02 0.45 6.30
N GLY A 231 -9.43 0.01 7.50
CA GLY A 231 -10.08 0.88 8.49
C GLY A 231 -9.23 2.09 8.85
N ALA A 232 -7.93 1.89 9.05
CA ALA A 232 -6.96 2.94 9.33
C ALA A 232 -6.80 3.94 8.16
N CYS A 233 -6.86 3.48 6.92
CA CYS A 233 -6.84 4.34 5.74
C CYS A 233 -8.13 5.17 5.62
N ILE A 234 -9.31 4.56 5.84
CA ILE A 234 -10.59 5.28 5.87
C ILE A 234 -10.55 6.37 6.96
N PHE A 235 -10.09 6.02 8.17
CA PHE A 235 -9.89 6.99 9.26
C PHE A 235 -9.01 8.16 8.81
N SER A 236 -7.90 7.89 8.13
CA SER A 236 -6.99 8.93 7.66
C SER A 236 -7.64 9.86 6.63
N CYS A 237 -8.52 9.32 5.76
CA CYS A 237 -9.32 10.13 4.84
C CYS A 237 -10.34 11.02 5.56
N MET A 238 -10.88 10.55 6.69
CA MET A 238 -11.87 11.30 7.47
C MET A 238 -11.21 12.37 8.34
N LYS A 239 -10.06 12.07 8.95
CA LYS A 239 -9.41 12.91 9.97
C LYS A 239 -8.27 13.77 9.43
N GLY A 240 -7.65 13.39 8.32
CA GLY A 240 -6.50 14.09 7.73
C GLY A 240 -5.14 13.68 8.29
N HIS A 241 -5.09 12.75 9.23
CA HIS A 241 -3.85 12.22 9.81
C HIS A 241 -3.99 10.73 10.14
N PRO A 242 -2.88 9.99 10.31
CA PRO A 242 -2.93 8.59 10.73
C PRO A 242 -3.68 8.41 12.06
N PRO A 243 -4.34 7.26 12.28
CA PRO A 243 -4.88 6.95 13.59
C PRO A 243 -3.77 6.82 14.63
N PRO A 244 -4.09 7.05 15.92
CA PRO A 244 -3.14 6.84 17.01
C PRO A 244 -2.67 5.38 17.03
N ASP A 245 -1.42 5.18 17.40
CA ASP A 245 -0.86 3.84 17.54
C ASP A 245 -1.39 3.19 18.83
N VAL A 246 -2.44 2.40 18.70
CA VAL A 246 -3.12 1.74 19.83
C VAL A 246 -2.20 0.78 20.63
N ALA A 247 -1.08 0.35 20.04
CA ALA A 247 -0.10 -0.46 20.75
C ALA A 247 0.78 0.37 21.72
N ARG A 248 0.62 1.69 21.76
CA ARG A 248 1.37 2.61 22.61
C ARG A 248 0.48 3.24 23.70
N GLY A 249 -0.02 2.44 24.63
CA GLY A 249 -0.68 2.94 25.83
C GLY A 249 -2.01 3.69 25.58
N GLU A 250 -2.01 5.03 25.60
CA GLU A 250 -3.24 5.86 25.51
C GLU A 250 -3.94 5.85 24.14
N GLY A 251 -3.40 5.16 23.15
CA GLY A 251 -3.89 5.19 21.76
C GLY A 251 -5.36 4.76 21.62
N GLU A 252 -5.85 3.82 22.43
CA GLU A 252 -7.24 3.35 22.36
C GLU A 252 -8.24 4.42 22.85
N SER A 253 -7.93 5.09 23.95
CA SER A 253 -8.76 6.18 24.47
C SER A 253 -8.82 7.34 23.48
N GLN A 254 -7.67 7.70 22.90
CA GLN A 254 -7.59 8.75 21.89
C GLN A 254 -8.36 8.39 20.61
N LEU A 255 -8.25 7.12 20.14
CA LEU A 255 -9.02 6.64 18.99
C LEU A 255 -10.52 6.74 19.24
N SER A 256 -10.98 6.35 20.43
CA SER A 256 -12.39 6.45 20.84
C SER A 256 -12.90 7.90 20.82
N GLN A 257 -12.11 8.85 21.31
CA GLN A 257 -12.44 10.28 21.24
C GLN A 257 -12.55 10.78 19.81
N TYR A 258 -11.62 10.37 18.91
CA TYR A 258 -11.71 10.74 17.50
C TYR A 258 -12.95 10.14 16.82
N MET A 259 -13.34 8.91 17.14
CA MET A 259 -14.57 8.31 16.60
C MET A 259 -15.82 9.11 16.98
N LEU A 260 -15.91 9.63 18.21
CA LEU A 260 -17.00 10.51 18.62
C LEU A 260 -17.01 11.82 17.82
N GLN A 261 -15.85 12.45 17.62
CA GLN A 261 -15.73 13.68 16.84
C GLN A 261 -16.12 13.46 15.36
N LEU A 262 -15.78 12.30 14.78
CA LEU A 262 -16.07 12.01 13.37
C LEU A 262 -17.58 11.89 13.08
N ARG A 263 -18.41 11.52 14.07
CA ARG A 263 -19.88 11.47 13.95
C ARG A 263 -20.53 12.82 13.65
N THR A 264 -19.85 13.93 13.89
CA THR A 264 -20.34 15.27 13.52
C THR A 264 -20.28 15.55 12.02
N ASN A 265 -19.41 14.84 11.30
CA ASN A 265 -19.10 15.10 9.89
C ASN A 265 -19.44 13.93 8.94
N TYR A 266 -19.57 12.73 9.48
CA TYR A 266 -19.78 11.49 8.72
C TYR A 266 -20.93 10.69 9.32
N SER A 267 -21.56 9.83 8.52
CA SER A 267 -22.64 8.99 8.99
C SER A 267 -22.18 8.05 10.10
N GLU A 268 -23.08 7.69 11.00
CA GLU A 268 -22.82 6.72 12.05
C GLU A 268 -22.39 5.37 11.47
N ASN A 269 -22.96 4.97 10.35
CA ASN A 269 -22.59 3.75 9.63
C ASN A 269 -21.11 3.77 9.21
N LEU A 270 -20.60 4.84 8.59
CA LEU A 270 -19.20 4.90 8.17
C LEU A 270 -18.25 4.87 9.39
N VAL A 271 -18.58 5.58 10.46
CA VAL A 271 -17.78 5.56 11.70
C VAL A 271 -17.78 4.16 12.32
N ASP A 272 -18.92 3.45 12.32
CA ASP A 272 -19.01 2.08 12.83
C ASP A 272 -18.18 1.09 12.01
N ILE A 273 -18.16 1.25 10.68
CA ILE A 273 -17.29 0.45 9.79
C ILE A 273 -15.82 0.62 10.21
N VAL A 274 -15.34 1.85 10.36
CA VAL A 274 -13.96 2.12 10.78
C VAL A 274 -13.69 1.49 12.15
N ARG A 275 -14.58 1.69 13.11
CA ARG A 275 -14.47 1.12 14.46
C ARG A 275 -14.35 -0.41 14.44
N ARG A 276 -15.20 -1.10 13.65
CA ARG A 276 -15.14 -2.57 13.50
C ARG A 276 -13.87 -3.03 12.81
N CYS A 277 -13.48 -2.41 11.70
CA CYS A 277 -12.24 -2.76 11.01
C CYS A 277 -11.03 -2.62 11.91
N MET A 278 -10.98 -1.58 12.75
CA MET A 278 -9.87 -1.28 13.65
C MET A 278 -9.99 -1.92 15.04
N ALA A 279 -10.90 -2.88 15.24
CA ALA A 279 -10.99 -3.61 16.50
C ALA A 279 -9.64 -4.26 16.86
N GLN A 280 -9.25 -4.17 18.14
CA GLN A 280 -7.98 -4.72 18.65
C GLN A 280 -7.91 -6.23 18.44
N ASP A 281 -8.97 -6.94 18.84
CA ASP A 281 -9.10 -8.37 18.60
C ASP A 281 -9.52 -8.62 17.16
N PRO A 282 -8.72 -9.36 16.37
CA PRO A 282 -9.06 -9.72 15.00
C PRO A 282 -10.41 -10.43 14.84
N GLN A 283 -10.89 -11.15 15.86
CA GLN A 283 -12.18 -11.84 15.84
C GLN A 283 -13.38 -10.90 15.84
N ASN A 284 -13.20 -9.67 16.31
CA ASN A 284 -14.24 -8.62 16.33
C ASN A 284 -14.26 -7.81 15.03
N ARG A 285 -13.35 -8.07 14.09
CA ARG A 285 -13.32 -7.42 12.77
C ARG A 285 -14.26 -8.13 11.79
N PRO A 286 -14.67 -7.48 10.70
CA PRO A 286 -15.34 -8.15 9.60
C PRO A 286 -14.52 -9.37 9.12
N HIS A 287 -15.18 -10.51 8.91
CA HIS A 287 -14.49 -11.78 8.61
C HIS A 287 -13.87 -11.85 7.22
N SER A 288 -14.20 -10.92 6.32
CA SER A 288 -13.64 -10.86 4.97
C SER A 288 -13.69 -9.45 4.39
N VAL A 289 -12.86 -9.21 3.39
CA VAL A 289 -12.89 -7.98 2.57
C VAL A 289 -14.27 -7.76 1.95
N TYR A 290 -14.94 -8.83 1.52
CA TYR A 290 -16.30 -8.78 0.99
C TYR A 290 -17.32 -8.31 2.03
N ALA A 291 -17.17 -8.70 3.30
CA ALA A 291 -18.03 -8.19 4.37
C ALA A 291 -17.87 -6.67 4.56
N VAL A 292 -16.63 -6.17 4.51
CA VAL A 292 -16.37 -4.71 4.56
C VAL A 292 -17.00 -4.01 3.36
N GLN A 293 -16.88 -4.57 2.17
CA GLN A 293 -17.45 -4.03 0.94
C GLN A 293 -18.97 -3.91 1.03
N LYS A 294 -19.67 -4.92 1.52
CA LYS A 294 -21.11 -4.85 1.76
C LYS A 294 -21.49 -3.75 2.76
N MET A 295 -20.73 -3.57 3.82
CA MET A 295 -20.98 -2.50 4.79
C MET A 295 -20.76 -1.10 4.22
N LEU A 296 -19.86 -0.94 3.23
CA LEU A 296 -19.60 0.33 2.55
C LEU A 296 -20.63 0.65 1.46
N ALA A 297 -21.39 -0.34 0.97
CA ALA A 297 -22.41 -0.12 -0.03
C ALA A 297 -23.45 0.90 0.47
N PRO A 298 -23.99 1.80 -0.38
CA PRO A 298 -25.12 2.67 -0.02
C PRO A 298 -26.30 1.82 0.44
N ILE A 299 -27.00 2.26 1.50
CA ILE A 299 -28.14 1.54 2.08
C ILE A 299 -29.25 1.33 1.04
N GLU A 300 -29.40 2.23 0.09
CA GLU A 300 -30.38 2.20 -1.01
C GLU A 300 -30.15 1.06 -2.02
N LEU A 301 -28.96 0.46 -2.05
CA LEU A 301 -28.62 -0.64 -2.97
C LEU A 301 -28.76 -2.04 -2.33
N LEU A 302 -28.99 -2.12 -1.02
CA LEU A 302 -29.10 -3.41 -0.31
C LEU A 302 -30.46 -4.11 -0.56
N ASP A 303 -31.48 -3.39 -1.03
CA ASP A 303 -32.82 -3.94 -1.31
C ASP A 303 -33.04 -4.31 -2.78
N GLN A 304 -32.04 -4.13 -3.65
CA GLN A 304 -32.13 -4.54 -5.06
C GLN A 304 -31.06 -5.59 -5.34
N GLU A 305 -31.50 -6.79 -5.71
CA GLU A 305 -30.66 -7.75 -6.44
C GLU A 305 -30.36 -7.15 -7.82
N VAL A 306 -29.26 -6.38 -7.92
CA VAL A 306 -28.85 -5.75 -9.17
C VAL A 306 -27.95 -6.72 -9.92
N GLU A 307 -28.46 -7.33 -10.97
CA GLU A 307 -27.65 -7.88 -12.05
C GLU A 307 -26.85 -6.72 -12.68
N TYR A 308 -25.56 -6.70 -12.44
CA TYR A 308 -24.66 -5.70 -13.03
C TYR A 308 -24.51 -5.96 -14.54
N SER A 309 -25.06 -5.06 -15.34
CA SER A 309 -24.69 -4.93 -16.75
C SER A 309 -23.39 -4.13 -16.88
N PRO A 310 -22.45 -4.52 -17.76
CA PRO A 310 -21.21 -3.78 -18.00
C PRO A 310 -21.39 -2.34 -18.50
N SER A 311 -22.60 -1.94 -18.91
CA SER A 311 -22.92 -0.61 -19.42
C SER A 311 -23.25 0.44 -18.35
N ASP A 312 -23.41 0.05 -17.06
CA ASP A 312 -23.80 0.98 -15.99
C ASP A 312 -22.60 1.66 -15.29
N LEU A 313 -21.40 1.51 -15.85
CA LEU A 313 -20.15 2.06 -15.29
C LEU A 313 -19.89 3.54 -15.58
N GLU A 314 -20.85 4.27 -16.16
CA GLU A 314 -20.78 5.75 -16.25
C GLU A 314 -21.26 6.46 -14.97
N VAL A 315 -20.83 6.01 -13.82
CA VAL A 315 -20.88 6.86 -12.61
C VAL A 315 -19.78 7.91 -12.76
N ARG A 316 -20.15 9.16 -12.99
CA ARG A 316 -19.24 10.30 -13.03
C ARG A 316 -18.35 10.25 -11.77
N ASN A 317 -17.08 9.92 -11.97
CA ASN A 317 -16.09 9.78 -10.92
C ASN A 317 -16.01 11.10 -10.13
N PRO A 318 -16.18 11.10 -8.79
CA PRO A 318 -16.13 12.30 -7.95
C PRO A 318 -14.77 13.01 -7.96
N TRP A 319 -13.74 12.42 -8.58
CA TRP A 319 -12.38 12.95 -8.70
C TRP A 319 -12.14 13.74 -10.00
N SER A 320 -13.01 13.60 -11.01
CA SER A 320 -12.82 14.24 -12.31
C SER A 320 -12.73 15.78 -12.15
N GLY A 321 -11.60 16.32 -12.49
CA GLY A 321 -11.25 17.74 -12.39
C GLY A 321 -10.44 18.14 -11.16
N ARG A 322 -10.43 17.38 -10.06
CA ARG A 322 -9.60 17.68 -8.88
C ARG A 322 -8.18 17.16 -9.02
N ILE A 323 -7.98 16.02 -9.68
CA ILE A 323 -6.65 15.46 -9.93
C ILE A 323 -5.84 16.38 -10.85
N LYS A 324 -6.41 16.90 -11.93
CA LYS A 324 -5.74 17.89 -12.80
C LYS A 324 -5.34 19.16 -12.06
N ALA A 325 -6.13 19.61 -11.09
CA ALA A 325 -5.80 20.75 -10.25
C ALA A 325 -4.71 20.43 -9.23
N LEU A 326 -4.75 19.22 -8.61
CA LEU A 326 -3.76 18.77 -7.63
C LEU A 326 -2.44 18.35 -8.27
N SER A 327 -2.46 17.70 -9.44
CA SER A 327 -1.24 17.35 -10.19
C SER A 327 -0.47 18.61 -10.60
N LYS A 328 -1.15 19.70 -10.94
CA LYS A 328 -0.50 21.00 -11.22
C LYS A 328 0.11 21.65 -9.97
N LEU A 329 -0.50 21.45 -8.79
CA LEU A 329 0.02 21.96 -7.51
C LEU A 329 1.20 21.14 -6.96
N ILE A 330 1.27 19.86 -7.29
CA ILE A 330 2.37 18.95 -6.88
C ILE A 330 3.57 19.06 -7.83
N ALA A 331 3.34 19.46 -9.09
CA ALA A 331 4.38 19.64 -10.11
C ALA A 331 5.02 21.04 -10.10
N SER A 332 4.45 22.01 -9.36
CA SER A 332 5.01 23.33 -9.09
C SER A 332 5.76 23.36 -7.75
#